data_a5f1f02f2cf2d0cb3a69712869f9702f
#
_entry.id   a5f1f02f2cf2d0cb3a69712869f9702f
#
_cell.length_a   1.000
_cell.length_b   1.000
_cell.length_c   1.000
_cell.angle_alpha   90.00
_cell.angle_beta   90.00
_cell.angle_gamma   90.00
#
_symmetry.space_group_name_H-M   'P 1'
#
loop_
_entity.id
_entity.type
_entity.pdbx_description
1 polymer ?
#
loop_
_entity_poly.entity_id
_entity_poly.type
_entity_poly.pdbx_seq_one_letter_code
_entity_poly.pdbx_strand_id
1 'polypeptide(L)'
;MYGGINGGVVSMQTLTEREKALLQKIIEDKENHMSPYACRNTNAVREHASKYDNDVLRTQFAIDVDSILHSALYNRGNDKTQVFSFYRNDDITRRSAHVQLVSRIARTIGHALRLNLDLIESIAIGHDVEHTPFGHKGEEFLSKLYHAHTGKYFNHNVHSVRVLQKITNCNLTLQTLDGILCHCGEKAFEVYTPNHVRTFEEYNKMVNDCYTKTGYIKSLRPSTLEGCVVRISDIIAYLGKDRQDALKAKLKIQYQPNRL
;
A
#
# COMPACT_ATOMS: atom_id res chain seq x y z
N MET A 1 -33.88 -27.21 -0.50
CA MET A 1 -33.46 -27.82 -1.77
C MET A 1 -32.68 -26.75 -2.52
N TYR A 2 -31.38 -26.75 -2.44
CA TYR A 2 -30.52 -25.88 -3.26
C TYR A 2 -30.17 -26.66 -4.53
N GLY A 3 -30.72 -26.24 -5.66
CA GLY A 3 -30.41 -26.81 -6.96
C GLY A 3 -28.94 -26.58 -7.31
N GLY A 4 -28.23 -27.67 -7.64
CA GLY A 4 -26.85 -27.61 -8.08
C GLY A 4 -26.70 -26.78 -9.33
N ILE A 5 -25.87 -25.74 -9.25
CA ILE A 5 -25.37 -25.02 -10.42
C ILE A 5 -24.34 -25.97 -11.06
N ASN A 6 -24.70 -26.59 -12.19
CA ASN A 6 -23.75 -27.23 -13.07
C ASN A 6 -22.75 -26.18 -13.51
N GLY A 7 -21.58 -26.14 -12.89
CA GLY A 7 -20.46 -25.31 -13.29
C GLY A 7 -19.98 -25.76 -14.66
N GLY A 8 -20.42 -25.06 -15.70
CA GLY A 8 -19.79 -25.15 -17.01
C GLY A 8 -18.31 -24.80 -16.81
N VAL A 9 -17.43 -25.79 -17.00
CA VAL A 9 -16.01 -25.57 -17.12
C VAL A 9 -15.83 -24.70 -18.37
N VAL A 10 -15.67 -23.39 -18.19
CA VAL A 10 -15.14 -22.53 -19.25
C VAL A 10 -13.73 -23.02 -19.49
N SER A 11 -13.49 -23.77 -20.55
CA SER A 11 -12.14 -24.10 -20.98
C SER A 11 -11.45 -22.77 -21.30
N MET A 12 -10.58 -22.28 -20.43
CA MET A 12 -9.66 -21.21 -20.78
C MET A 12 -8.83 -21.75 -21.95
N GLN A 13 -9.13 -21.26 -23.16
CA GLN A 13 -8.26 -21.51 -24.31
C GLN A 13 -6.86 -20.99 -23.90
N THR A 14 -5.88 -21.88 -23.91
CA THR A 14 -4.51 -21.49 -23.68
C THR A 14 -4.09 -20.53 -24.80
N LEU A 15 -3.61 -19.34 -24.42
CA LEU A 15 -3.12 -18.37 -25.39
C LEU A 15 -2.05 -19.01 -26.28
N THR A 16 -2.16 -18.77 -27.58
CA THR A 16 -1.14 -19.15 -28.54
C THR A 16 0.14 -18.36 -28.33
N GLU A 17 1.28 -18.87 -28.74
CA GLU A 17 2.57 -18.16 -28.62
C GLU A 17 2.54 -16.78 -29.31
N ARG A 18 1.79 -16.64 -30.41
CA ARG A 18 1.60 -15.36 -31.10
C ARG A 18 0.82 -14.35 -30.25
N GLU A 19 -0.21 -14.80 -29.55
CA GLU A 19 -1.00 -13.95 -28.65
C GLU A 19 -0.18 -13.54 -27.42
N LYS A 20 0.58 -14.45 -26.84
CA LYS A 20 1.50 -14.14 -25.74
C LYS A 20 2.55 -13.10 -26.16
N ALA A 21 3.18 -13.27 -27.34
CA ALA A 21 4.16 -12.32 -27.85
C ALA A 21 3.53 -10.93 -28.09
N LEU A 22 2.28 -10.88 -28.58
CA LEU A 22 1.58 -9.59 -28.76
C LEU A 22 1.31 -8.90 -27.43
N LEU A 23 0.84 -9.64 -26.41
CA LEU A 23 0.58 -9.09 -25.07
C LEU A 23 1.87 -8.58 -24.41
N GLN A 24 2.94 -9.33 -24.53
CA GLN A 24 4.25 -8.93 -24.01
C GLN A 24 4.73 -7.64 -24.68
N LYS A 25 4.57 -7.52 -25.99
CA LYS A 25 4.92 -6.29 -26.73
C LYS A 25 4.07 -5.10 -26.24
N ILE A 26 2.79 -5.28 -25.95
CA ILE A 26 1.94 -4.21 -25.40
C ILE A 26 2.46 -3.74 -24.03
N ILE A 27 2.90 -4.66 -23.17
CA ILE A 27 3.49 -4.32 -21.87
C ILE A 27 4.80 -3.56 -22.05
N GLU A 28 5.68 -4.03 -22.94
CA GLU A 28 6.96 -3.39 -23.27
C GLU A 28 6.75 -1.97 -23.83
N ASP A 29 5.79 -1.80 -24.75
CA ASP A 29 5.46 -0.50 -25.31
C ASP A 29 4.96 0.50 -24.24
N LYS A 30 4.16 0.04 -23.28
CA LYS A 30 3.76 0.86 -22.12
C LYS A 30 4.96 1.25 -21.26
N GLU A 31 5.87 0.32 -20.98
CA GLU A 31 7.08 0.60 -20.21
C GLU A 31 8.02 1.59 -20.90
N ASN A 32 8.12 1.53 -22.23
CA ASN A 32 8.93 2.46 -23.00
C ASN A 32 8.45 3.92 -22.92
N HIS A 33 7.17 4.13 -22.59
CA HIS A 33 6.59 5.45 -22.38
C HIS A 33 6.71 5.95 -20.92
N MET A 34 7.18 5.10 -20.00
CA MET A 34 7.43 5.53 -18.62
C MET A 34 8.61 6.50 -18.51
N SER A 35 8.60 7.30 -17.45
CA SER A 35 9.73 8.13 -17.05
C SER A 35 11.02 7.27 -16.91
N PRO A 36 12.20 7.78 -17.23
CA PRO A 36 13.46 7.08 -16.95
C PRO A 36 13.68 6.84 -15.43
N TYR A 37 12.97 7.56 -14.58
CA TYR A 37 13.03 7.41 -13.13
C TYR A 37 11.95 6.47 -12.56
N ALA A 38 11.05 5.96 -13.40
CA ALA A 38 10.03 5.00 -12.98
C ALA A 38 10.62 3.63 -12.67
N CYS A 39 10.07 2.96 -11.68
CA CYS A 39 10.40 1.56 -11.40
C CYS A 39 9.80 0.65 -12.49
N ARG A 40 10.65 -0.03 -13.26
CA ARG A 40 10.23 -0.94 -14.34
C ARG A 40 9.69 -2.25 -13.78
N ASN A 41 8.77 -2.90 -14.49
CA ASN A 41 8.27 -4.22 -14.09
C ASN A 41 9.40 -5.28 -14.06
N THR A 42 10.41 -5.12 -14.92
CA THR A 42 11.62 -5.96 -14.94
C THR A 42 12.49 -5.81 -13.68
N ASN A 43 12.30 -4.75 -12.90
CA ASN A 43 13.02 -4.52 -11.65
C ASN A 43 12.31 -5.15 -10.44
N ALA A 44 11.14 -5.77 -10.64
CA ALA A 44 10.40 -6.43 -9.57
C ALA A 44 11.20 -7.61 -8.98
N VAL A 45 11.38 -7.62 -7.67
CA VAL A 45 12.11 -8.67 -6.94
C VAL A 45 11.19 -9.32 -5.93
N ARG A 46 11.07 -10.66 -5.96
CA ARG A 46 10.32 -11.47 -4.99
C ARG A 46 11.25 -12.27 -4.10
N GLU A 47 10.83 -12.53 -2.86
CA GLU A 47 11.59 -13.37 -1.92
C GLU A 47 11.61 -14.84 -2.36
N HIS A 48 10.51 -15.31 -2.98
CA HIS A 48 10.34 -16.67 -3.46
C HIS A 48 9.81 -16.69 -4.88
N ALA A 49 10.11 -17.75 -5.62
CA ALA A 49 9.53 -17.99 -6.93
C ALA A 49 7.99 -17.98 -6.87
N SER A 50 7.36 -17.41 -7.86
CA SER A 50 5.91 -17.30 -7.96
C SER A 50 5.38 -18.16 -9.12
N LYS A 51 4.23 -18.78 -8.92
CA LYS A 51 3.50 -19.45 -10.01
C LYS A 51 3.09 -18.47 -11.14
N TYR A 52 3.18 -17.18 -10.87
CA TYR A 52 2.86 -16.09 -11.81
C TYR A 52 4.09 -15.44 -12.45
N ASP A 53 5.30 -16.00 -12.26
CA ASP A 53 6.52 -15.42 -12.84
C ASP A 53 6.47 -15.34 -14.38
N ASN A 54 5.71 -16.24 -15.01
CA ASN A 54 5.50 -16.27 -16.47
C ASN A 54 4.10 -15.76 -16.89
N ASP A 55 3.42 -14.96 -16.05
CA ASP A 55 2.14 -14.36 -16.42
C ASP A 55 2.35 -13.30 -17.53
N VAL A 56 1.68 -13.49 -18.66
CA VAL A 56 1.79 -12.59 -19.81
C VAL A 56 0.69 -11.54 -19.87
N LEU A 57 -0.30 -11.62 -18.96
CA LEU A 57 -1.44 -10.67 -18.90
C LEU A 57 -1.22 -9.58 -17.87
N ARG A 58 -0.53 -9.91 -16.79
CA ARG A 58 -0.35 -9.02 -15.63
C ARG A 58 1.11 -8.74 -15.37
N THR A 59 1.42 -7.51 -15.03
CA THR A 59 2.73 -7.14 -14.52
C THR A 59 2.94 -7.72 -13.12
N GLN A 60 4.19 -7.82 -12.66
CA GLN A 60 4.49 -8.32 -11.31
C GLN A 60 3.85 -7.46 -10.21
N PHE A 61 3.74 -6.15 -10.43
CA PHE A 61 3.08 -5.24 -9.50
C PHE A 61 1.55 -5.35 -9.55
N ALA A 62 0.96 -5.63 -10.72
CA ALA A 62 -0.47 -5.94 -10.83
C ALA A 62 -0.84 -7.24 -10.07
N ILE A 63 0.04 -8.24 -10.08
CA ILE A 63 -0.12 -9.46 -9.27
C ILE A 63 -0.08 -9.14 -7.78
N ASP A 64 0.74 -8.18 -7.36
CA ASP A 64 0.75 -7.71 -5.96
C ASP A 64 -0.59 -7.07 -5.58
N VAL A 65 -1.18 -6.24 -6.47
CA VAL A 65 -2.53 -5.67 -6.28
C VAL A 65 -3.54 -6.78 -6.04
N ASP A 66 -3.59 -7.77 -6.93
CA ASP A 66 -4.51 -8.91 -6.81
C ASP A 66 -4.30 -9.66 -5.49
N SER A 67 -3.04 -9.93 -5.13
CA SER A 67 -2.69 -10.66 -3.91
C SER A 67 -3.15 -9.95 -2.63
N ILE A 68 -3.03 -8.63 -2.59
CA ILE A 68 -3.49 -7.81 -1.45
C ILE A 68 -5.02 -7.79 -1.40
N LEU A 69 -5.69 -7.53 -2.53
CA LEU A 69 -7.16 -7.44 -2.62
C LEU A 69 -7.84 -8.75 -2.25
N HIS A 70 -7.27 -9.90 -2.63
CA HIS A 70 -7.79 -11.21 -2.27
C HIS A 70 -7.45 -11.64 -0.84
N SER A 71 -6.59 -10.89 -0.15
CA SER A 71 -6.30 -11.17 1.26
C SER A 71 -7.52 -10.88 2.14
N ALA A 72 -7.88 -11.82 3.01
CA ALA A 72 -8.94 -11.61 4.00
C ALA A 72 -8.69 -10.39 4.91
N LEU A 73 -7.43 -9.98 5.05
CA LEU A 73 -7.03 -8.87 5.89
C LEU A 73 -7.37 -7.50 5.29
N TYR A 74 -7.39 -7.40 3.97
CA TYR A 74 -7.82 -6.19 3.27
C TYR A 74 -9.26 -5.80 3.66
N ASN A 75 -10.15 -6.78 3.79
CA ASN A 75 -11.55 -6.55 4.16
C ASN A 75 -11.73 -5.96 5.57
N ARG A 76 -10.77 -6.13 6.48
CA ARG A 76 -10.85 -5.55 7.83
C ARG A 76 -10.87 -4.03 7.84
N GLY A 77 -10.38 -3.39 6.77
CA GLY A 77 -10.45 -1.95 6.58
C GLY A 77 -11.88 -1.40 6.50
N ASN A 78 -12.87 -2.24 6.15
CA ASN A 78 -14.28 -1.84 6.06
C ASN A 78 -14.89 -1.53 7.43
N ASP A 79 -14.42 -2.19 8.50
CA ASP A 79 -14.95 -2.02 9.85
C ASP A 79 -14.15 -1.02 10.70
N LYS A 80 -13.02 -0.53 10.18
CA LYS A 80 -12.19 0.48 10.85
C LYS A 80 -12.56 1.88 10.35
N THR A 81 -12.81 2.82 11.29
CA THR A 81 -12.94 4.24 10.94
C THR A 81 -11.58 4.85 10.66
N GLN A 82 -11.54 5.91 9.83
CA GLN A 82 -10.29 6.60 9.53
C GLN A 82 -9.76 7.35 10.76
N VAL A 83 -10.54 8.26 11.33
CA VAL A 83 -10.16 9.07 12.51
C VAL A 83 -11.22 9.03 13.58
N PHE A 84 -12.49 9.29 13.22
CA PHE A 84 -13.58 9.48 14.18
C PHE A 84 -14.23 8.16 14.56
N SER A 85 -13.75 7.55 15.64
CA SER A 85 -14.32 6.33 16.22
C SER A 85 -15.56 6.65 17.05
N PHE A 86 -16.45 5.65 17.24
CA PHE A 86 -17.67 5.71 18.06
C PHE A 86 -18.82 6.58 17.51
N TYR A 87 -18.69 7.16 16.34
CA TYR A 87 -19.80 7.83 15.68
C TYR A 87 -20.75 6.82 15.05
N ARG A 88 -22.03 6.89 15.41
CA ARG A 88 -23.12 6.09 14.80
C ARG A 88 -23.62 6.79 13.52
N ASN A 89 -22.74 6.93 12.55
CA ASN A 89 -23.06 7.55 11.26
C ASN A 89 -22.25 6.88 10.16
N ASP A 90 -22.94 6.26 9.23
CA ASP A 90 -22.32 5.52 8.11
C ASP A 90 -21.66 6.45 7.09
N ASP A 91 -21.91 7.75 7.14
CA ASP A 91 -21.23 8.77 6.33
C ASP A 91 -19.80 9.09 6.80
N ILE A 92 -19.39 8.63 7.98
CA ILE A 92 -18.01 8.79 8.46
C ILE A 92 -17.09 7.85 7.69
N THR A 93 -15.98 8.40 7.23
CA THR A 93 -15.04 7.67 6.36
C THR A 93 -14.48 6.43 7.02
N ARG A 94 -14.62 5.31 6.34
CA ARG A 94 -13.97 4.03 6.68
C ARG A 94 -12.57 3.97 6.06
N ARG A 95 -11.71 3.17 6.66
CA ARG A 95 -10.31 3.04 6.21
C ARG A 95 -10.20 2.49 4.79
N SER A 96 -11.06 1.57 4.39
CA SER A 96 -11.12 1.08 3.01
C SER A 96 -11.41 2.18 1.99
N ALA A 97 -12.31 3.13 2.31
CA ALA A 97 -12.60 4.26 1.43
C ALA A 97 -11.41 5.24 1.36
N HIS A 98 -10.70 5.45 2.47
CA HIS A 98 -9.47 6.24 2.50
C HIS A 98 -8.39 5.63 1.60
N VAL A 99 -8.13 4.34 1.73
CA VAL A 99 -7.15 3.59 0.91
C VAL A 99 -7.44 3.74 -0.58
N GLN A 100 -8.72 3.65 -0.99
CA GLN A 100 -9.12 3.88 -2.38
C GLN A 100 -8.88 5.33 -2.83
N LEU A 101 -9.12 6.30 -1.95
CA LEU A 101 -8.84 7.72 -2.25
C LEU A 101 -7.34 7.97 -2.43
N VAL A 102 -6.50 7.42 -1.54
CA VAL A 102 -5.03 7.48 -1.66
C VAL A 102 -4.59 6.90 -3.01
N SER A 103 -5.07 5.70 -3.35
CA SER A 103 -4.78 5.07 -4.64
C SER A 103 -5.17 5.97 -5.81
N ARG A 104 -6.36 6.58 -5.77
CA ARG A 104 -6.83 7.47 -6.84
C ARG A 104 -5.96 8.70 -7.00
N ILE A 105 -5.60 9.38 -5.90
CA ILE A 105 -4.73 10.56 -5.92
C ILE A 105 -3.34 10.17 -6.41
N ALA A 106 -2.75 9.12 -5.86
CA ALA A 106 -1.42 8.65 -6.21
C ALA A 106 -1.32 8.26 -7.70
N ARG A 107 -2.31 7.56 -8.24
CA ARG A 107 -2.38 7.23 -9.66
C ARG A 107 -2.51 8.46 -10.56
N THR A 108 -3.22 9.51 -10.11
CA THR A 108 -3.33 10.77 -10.86
C THR A 108 -1.97 11.48 -10.94
N ILE A 109 -1.25 11.57 -9.83
CA ILE A 109 0.10 12.16 -9.79
C ILE A 109 1.08 11.28 -10.59
N GLY A 110 1.06 9.97 -10.37
CA GLY A 110 1.91 9.01 -11.06
C GLY A 110 1.73 9.03 -12.58
N HIS A 111 0.48 9.15 -13.05
CA HIS A 111 0.19 9.29 -14.47
C HIS A 111 0.83 10.57 -15.07
N ALA A 112 0.71 11.71 -14.38
CA ALA A 112 1.31 12.97 -14.81
C ALA A 112 2.84 12.88 -14.87
N LEU A 113 3.46 12.12 -13.95
CA LEU A 113 4.90 11.90 -13.88
C LEU A 113 5.37 10.70 -14.73
N ARG A 114 4.48 9.99 -15.40
CA ARG A 114 4.74 8.77 -16.18
C ARG A 114 5.45 7.68 -15.37
N LEU A 115 5.02 7.49 -14.11
CA LEU A 115 5.50 6.45 -13.21
C LEU A 115 4.74 5.14 -13.40
N ASN A 116 5.20 4.07 -12.74
CA ASN A 116 4.56 2.76 -12.76
C ASN A 116 3.27 2.77 -11.92
N LEU A 117 2.12 2.77 -12.61
CA LEU A 117 0.82 2.88 -11.95
C LEU A 117 0.41 1.62 -11.19
N ASP A 118 0.89 0.45 -11.60
CA ASP A 118 0.60 -0.81 -10.92
C ASP A 118 1.36 -0.88 -9.59
N LEU A 119 2.62 -0.41 -9.56
CA LEU A 119 3.38 -0.29 -8.32
C LEU A 119 2.75 0.74 -7.36
N ILE A 120 2.33 1.90 -7.88
CA ILE A 120 1.62 2.90 -7.09
C ILE A 120 0.37 2.29 -6.46
N GLU A 121 -0.43 1.56 -7.23
CA GLU A 121 -1.66 0.95 -6.75
C GLU A 121 -1.38 -0.11 -5.68
N SER A 122 -0.42 -1.01 -5.91
CA SER A 122 -0.08 -2.06 -4.95
C SER A 122 0.37 -1.49 -3.60
N ILE A 123 1.21 -0.45 -3.61
CA ILE A 123 1.62 0.24 -2.38
C ILE A 123 0.40 0.90 -1.72
N ALA A 124 -0.40 1.64 -2.50
CA ALA A 124 -1.53 2.41 -1.96
C ALA A 124 -2.60 1.52 -1.32
N ILE A 125 -2.95 0.37 -1.92
CA ILE A 125 -3.95 -0.53 -1.32
C ILE A 125 -3.41 -1.32 -0.12
N GLY A 126 -2.09 -1.52 -0.05
CA GLY A 126 -1.45 -2.29 1.02
C GLY A 126 -1.03 -1.48 2.24
N HIS A 127 -0.91 -0.14 2.13
CA HIS A 127 -0.25 0.68 3.13
C HIS A 127 -0.88 0.56 4.53
N ASP A 128 -2.20 0.54 4.62
CA ASP A 128 -2.97 0.61 5.87
C ASP A 128 -3.69 -0.70 6.25
N VAL A 129 -3.31 -1.84 5.66
CA VAL A 129 -3.98 -3.14 5.88
C VAL A 129 -4.11 -3.48 7.36
N GLU A 130 -3.09 -3.22 8.16
CA GLU A 130 -3.07 -3.52 9.61
C GLU A 130 -2.95 -2.25 10.48
N HIS A 131 -3.51 -1.14 10.03
CA HIS A 131 -3.67 0.02 10.91
C HIS A 131 -4.55 -0.34 12.12
N THR A 132 -4.14 0.13 13.30
CA THR A 132 -4.80 -0.21 14.57
C THR A 132 -6.22 0.39 14.68
N PRO A 133 -7.14 -0.27 15.41
CA PRO A 133 -8.36 0.37 15.86
C PRO A 133 -8.03 1.66 16.65
N PHE A 134 -8.90 2.66 16.56
CA PHE A 134 -8.76 3.97 17.21
C PHE A 134 -7.59 4.83 16.70
N GLY A 135 -7.13 4.55 15.47
CA GLY A 135 -6.13 5.37 14.79
C GLY A 135 -4.78 5.40 15.53
N HIS A 136 -4.08 6.52 15.41
CA HIS A 136 -2.76 6.70 16.04
C HIS A 136 -2.77 6.62 17.58
N LYS A 137 -3.91 6.92 18.23
CA LYS A 137 -4.01 6.74 19.69
C LYS A 137 -4.01 5.27 20.08
N GLY A 138 -4.73 4.43 19.34
CA GLY A 138 -4.68 2.97 19.53
C GLY A 138 -3.28 2.41 19.29
N GLU A 139 -2.58 2.90 18.27
CA GLU A 139 -1.20 2.53 17.99
C GLU A 139 -0.25 2.93 19.13
N GLU A 140 -0.36 4.16 19.63
CA GLU A 140 0.46 4.64 20.75
C GLU A 140 0.31 3.74 21.99
N PHE A 141 -0.92 3.41 22.38
CA PHE A 141 -1.18 2.51 23.50
C PHE A 141 -0.66 1.11 23.27
N LEU A 142 -0.91 0.56 22.08
CA LEU A 142 -0.42 -0.76 21.71
C LEU A 142 1.11 -0.81 21.70
N SER A 143 1.77 0.23 21.16
CA SER A 143 3.23 0.31 21.13
C SER A 143 3.84 0.39 22.52
N LYS A 144 3.24 1.15 23.45
CA LYS A 144 3.68 1.20 24.86
C LYS A 144 3.57 -0.17 25.53
N LEU A 145 2.43 -0.84 25.36
CA LEU A 145 2.19 -2.17 25.92
C LEU A 145 3.15 -3.21 25.32
N TYR A 146 3.30 -3.20 24.00
CA TYR A 146 4.19 -4.11 23.29
C TYR A 146 5.64 -3.91 23.70
N HIS A 147 6.08 -2.65 23.85
CA HIS A 147 7.43 -2.32 24.31
C HIS A 147 7.68 -2.79 25.76
N ALA A 148 6.73 -2.59 26.65
CA ALA A 148 6.86 -3.02 28.04
C ALA A 148 7.04 -4.55 28.17
N HIS A 149 6.42 -5.34 27.29
CA HIS A 149 6.50 -6.80 27.35
C HIS A 149 7.65 -7.40 26.52
N THR A 150 8.08 -6.74 25.44
CA THR A 150 9.00 -7.34 24.47
C THR A 150 10.29 -6.55 24.24
N GLY A 151 10.36 -5.31 24.75
CA GLY A 151 11.43 -4.36 24.43
C GLY A 151 11.39 -3.83 22.99
N LYS A 152 10.35 -4.18 22.20
CA LYS A 152 10.23 -3.79 20.79
C LYS A 152 9.13 -2.74 20.58
N TYR A 153 9.26 -1.94 19.54
CA TYR A 153 8.28 -0.93 19.16
C TYR A 153 7.25 -1.51 18.18
N PHE A 154 5.98 -1.20 18.40
CA PHE A 154 4.91 -1.50 17.45
C PHE A 154 4.69 -0.29 16.52
N ASN A 155 4.59 -0.55 15.22
CA ASN A 155 4.22 0.42 14.20
C ASN A 155 3.31 -0.28 13.19
N HIS A 156 2.21 0.36 12.79
CA HIS A 156 1.20 -0.24 11.92
C HIS A 156 1.73 -0.63 10.53
N ASN A 157 2.60 0.19 9.95
CA ASN A 157 3.22 -0.09 8.66
C ASN A 157 4.16 -1.32 8.71
N VAL A 158 4.94 -1.47 9.78
CA VAL A 158 5.75 -2.67 10.03
C VAL A 158 4.84 -3.89 10.20
N HIS A 159 3.70 -3.71 10.88
CA HIS A 159 2.75 -4.79 11.07
C HIS A 159 2.04 -5.16 9.77
N SER A 160 1.68 -4.18 8.94
CA SER A 160 1.09 -4.41 7.61
C SER A 160 2.00 -5.27 6.73
N VAL A 161 3.28 -4.93 6.61
CA VAL A 161 4.22 -5.75 5.82
C VAL A 161 4.45 -7.14 6.42
N ARG A 162 4.53 -7.24 7.77
CA ARG A 162 4.66 -8.53 8.46
C ARG A 162 3.49 -9.45 8.16
N VAL A 163 2.28 -8.92 8.20
CA VAL A 163 1.06 -9.67 7.98
C VAL A 163 0.97 -10.13 6.53
N LEU A 164 1.21 -9.23 5.56
CA LEU A 164 1.18 -9.56 4.13
C LEU A 164 2.29 -10.54 3.73
N GLN A 165 3.49 -10.40 4.28
CA GLN A 165 4.64 -11.22 3.90
C GLN A 165 4.71 -12.55 4.65
N LYS A 166 4.47 -12.56 5.99
CA LYS A 166 4.75 -13.72 6.85
C LYS A 166 3.50 -14.47 7.34
N ILE A 167 2.35 -13.80 7.45
CA ILE A 167 1.12 -14.44 7.95
C ILE A 167 0.25 -14.92 6.80
N THR A 168 -0.02 -14.06 5.79
CA THR A 168 -0.83 -14.44 4.63
C THR A 168 0.00 -14.97 3.46
N ASN A 169 1.32 -14.83 3.54
CA ASN A 169 2.28 -15.31 2.54
C ASN A 169 1.93 -14.85 1.11
N CYS A 170 1.62 -13.56 0.95
CA CYS A 170 1.29 -12.98 -0.36
C CYS A 170 2.48 -12.96 -1.33
N ASN A 171 3.71 -13.20 -0.85
CA ASN A 171 4.94 -13.18 -1.64
C ASN A 171 5.04 -11.92 -2.52
N LEU A 172 4.80 -10.75 -1.90
CA LEU A 172 4.84 -9.45 -2.60
C LEU A 172 6.26 -9.09 -3.05
N THR A 173 6.34 -8.22 -4.04
CA THR A 173 7.62 -7.68 -4.49
C THR A 173 8.25 -6.80 -3.43
N LEU A 174 9.58 -6.74 -3.44
CA LEU A 174 10.37 -5.89 -2.55
C LEU A 174 9.95 -4.42 -2.62
N GLN A 175 9.68 -3.93 -3.83
CA GLN A 175 9.29 -2.54 -4.08
C GLN A 175 7.93 -2.22 -3.48
N THR A 176 6.97 -3.12 -3.57
CA THR A 176 5.66 -2.99 -2.93
C THR A 176 5.79 -3.01 -1.40
N LEU A 177 6.56 -3.95 -0.85
CA LEU A 177 6.80 -4.05 0.59
C LEU A 177 7.54 -2.84 1.15
N ASP A 178 8.56 -2.35 0.45
CA ASP A 178 9.30 -1.16 0.83
C ASP A 178 8.40 0.09 0.83
N GLY A 179 7.60 0.25 -0.22
CA GLY A 179 6.63 1.35 -0.31
C GLY A 179 5.62 1.32 0.85
N ILE A 180 5.08 0.14 1.18
CA ILE A 180 4.17 -0.05 2.33
C ILE A 180 4.90 0.25 3.65
N LEU A 181 6.12 -0.22 3.85
CA LEU A 181 6.88 0.05 5.06
C LEU A 181 7.15 1.55 5.25
N CYS A 182 7.47 2.25 4.18
CA CYS A 182 7.97 3.62 4.20
C CYS A 182 6.90 4.70 4.00
N HIS A 183 5.60 4.34 3.94
CA HIS A 183 4.51 5.29 3.69
C HIS A 183 4.30 6.29 4.84
N CYS A 184 4.80 6.02 6.04
CA CYS A 184 4.60 6.82 7.25
C CYS A 184 4.79 8.33 6.96
N GLY A 185 3.70 9.07 6.86
CA GLY A 185 3.60 10.35 6.19
C GLY A 185 3.32 11.57 7.04
N GLU A 186 3.28 11.45 8.40
CA GLU A 186 2.98 12.60 9.27
C GLU A 186 3.96 13.77 9.10
N LYS A 187 5.17 13.51 8.57
CA LYS A 187 6.14 14.54 8.25
C LYS A 187 6.28 14.67 6.74
N ALA A 188 5.72 15.74 6.18
CA ALA A 188 6.00 16.14 4.80
C ALA A 188 7.49 16.49 4.67
N PHE A 189 8.11 16.02 3.59
CA PHE A 189 9.45 16.45 3.23
C PHE A 189 9.35 17.55 2.18
N GLU A 190 10.28 18.52 2.21
CA GLU A 190 10.40 19.51 1.14
C GLU A 190 10.82 18.88 -0.19
N VAL A 191 11.65 17.83 -0.09
CA VAL A 191 12.12 17.07 -1.25
C VAL A 191 11.98 15.57 -0.97
N TYR A 192 11.31 14.88 -1.88
CA TYR A 192 11.13 13.43 -1.85
C TYR A 192 12.18 12.76 -2.71
N THR A 193 13.29 12.34 -2.10
CA THR A 193 14.35 11.59 -2.76
C THR A 193 14.25 10.12 -2.36
N PRO A 194 14.13 9.18 -3.31
CA PRO A 194 14.14 7.76 -3.01
C PRO A 194 15.41 7.32 -2.29
N ASN A 195 15.26 6.37 -1.38
CA ASN A 195 16.37 5.66 -0.76
C ASN A 195 16.81 4.49 -1.66
N HIS A 196 17.94 3.86 -1.38
CA HIS A 196 18.40 2.69 -2.13
C HIS A 196 18.26 1.43 -1.28
N VAL A 197 17.15 0.69 -1.51
CA VAL A 197 16.96 -0.67 -0.99
C VAL A 197 16.84 -1.58 -2.19
N ARG A 198 17.77 -2.52 -2.33
CA ARG A 198 17.88 -3.40 -3.51
C ARG A 198 17.69 -4.87 -3.19
N THR A 199 17.84 -5.24 -1.92
CA THR A 199 17.80 -6.64 -1.51
C THR A 199 16.83 -6.85 -0.34
N PHE A 200 16.31 -8.07 -0.21
CA PHE A 200 15.52 -8.47 0.95
C PHE A 200 16.34 -8.45 2.25
N GLU A 201 17.65 -8.60 2.19
CA GLU A 201 18.52 -8.49 3.36
C GLU A 201 18.52 -7.06 3.93
N GLU A 202 18.73 -6.06 3.07
CA GLU A 202 18.66 -4.64 3.43
C GLU A 202 17.27 -4.27 3.96
N TYR A 203 16.22 -4.74 3.30
CA TYR A 203 14.83 -4.54 3.72
C TYR A 203 14.54 -5.16 5.09
N ASN A 204 14.93 -6.41 5.32
CA ASN A 204 14.73 -7.10 6.58
C ASN A 204 15.48 -6.42 7.72
N LYS A 205 16.67 -5.85 7.44
CA LYS A 205 17.41 -5.01 8.41
C LYS A 205 16.63 -3.76 8.77
N MET A 206 16.03 -3.05 7.79
CA MET A 206 15.19 -1.89 8.06
C MET A 206 13.97 -2.26 8.92
N VAL A 207 13.30 -3.37 8.61
CA VAL A 207 12.17 -3.88 9.41
C VAL A 207 12.62 -4.14 10.86
N ASN A 208 13.77 -4.80 11.05
CA ASN A 208 14.31 -5.06 12.38
C ASN A 208 14.68 -3.76 13.12
N ASP A 209 15.25 -2.79 12.43
CA ASP A 209 15.60 -1.48 12.99
C ASP A 209 14.34 -0.71 13.45
N CYS A 210 13.21 -0.87 12.76
CA CYS A 210 11.92 -0.32 13.20
C CYS A 210 11.42 -0.94 14.51
N TYR A 211 11.72 -2.21 14.77
CA TYR A 211 11.37 -2.87 16.04
C TYR A 211 12.29 -2.47 17.20
N THR A 212 13.55 -2.18 16.91
CA THR A 212 14.61 -2.08 17.96
C THR A 212 15.07 -0.66 18.25
N LYS A 213 14.91 0.27 17.29
CA LYS A 213 15.40 1.65 17.42
C LYS A 213 14.25 2.64 17.57
N THR A 214 14.28 3.43 18.66
CA THR A 214 13.25 4.45 18.93
C THR A 214 13.12 5.44 17.79
N GLY A 215 11.90 5.58 17.25
CA GLY A 215 11.57 6.58 16.23
C GLY A 215 12.22 6.36 14.86
N TYR A 216 12.89 5.23 14.63
CA TYR A 216 13.53 4.92 13.35
C TYR A 216 12.56 4.96 12.18
N ILE A 217 11.30 4.53 12.41
CA ILE A 217 10.22 4.56 11.42
C ILE A 217 10.04 5.95 10.76
N LYS A 218 10.26 7.04 11.50
CA LYS A 218 10.10 8.42 11.00
C LYS A 218 11.21 8.84 10.04
N SER A 219 12.33 8.13 10.01
CA SER A 219 13.46 8.39 9.11
C SER A 219 13.36 7.66 7.79
N LEU A 220 12.44 6.71 7.67
CA LEU A 220 12.29 5.89 6.47
C LEU A 220 11.89 6.73 5.25
N ARG A 221 12.44 6.33 4.11
CA ARG A 221 12.11 6.89 2.79
C ARG A 221 11.93 5.73 1.82
N PRO A 222 10.88 5.75 0.97
CA PRO A 222 10.69 4.74 -0.04
C PRO A 222 11.87 4.64 -1.01
N SER A 223 12.12 3.46 -1.53
CA SER A 223 13.20 3.20 -2.51
C SER A 223 12.83 3.58 -3.95
N THR A 224 11.55 3.92 -4.19
CA THR A 224 11.03 4.29 -5.51
C THR A 224 10.29 5.62 -5.48
N LEU A 225 10.21 6.31 -6.61
CA LEU A 225 9.38 7.51 -6.74
C LEU A 225 7.90 7.19 -6.58
N GLU A 226 7.48 6.00 -7.00
CA GLU A 226 6.12 5.50 -6.80
C GLU A 226 5.75 5.47 -5.32
N GLY A 227 6.64 4.95 -4.46
CA GLY A 227 6.45 4.97 -3.01
C GLY A 227 6.42 6.39 -2.44
N CYS A 228 7.25 7.30 -2.96
CA CYS A 228 7.22 8.72 -2.56
C CYS A 228 5.89 9.37 -2.94
N VAL A 229 5.34 9.06 -4.13
CA VAL A 229 4.04 9.56 -4.58
C VAL A 229 2.91 9.04 -3.70
N VAL A 230 2.92 7.77 -3.33
CA VAL A 230 1.91 7.23 -2.41
C VAL A 230 1.97 7.92 -1.06
N ARG A 231 3.17 8.12 -0.51
CA ARG A 231 3.36 8.81 0.78
C ARG A 231 2.78 10.23 0.79
N ILE A 232 3.02 11.04 -0.24
CA ILE A 232 2.45 12.39 -0.32
C ILE A 232 0.94 12.34 -0.56
N SER A 233 0.47 11.35 -1.33
CA SER A 233 -0.96 11.18 -1.63
C SER A 233 -1.78 10.80 -0.40
N ASP A 234 -1.21 10.06 0.53
CA ASP A 234 -1.83 9.76 1.81
C ASP A 234 -2.05 11.05 2.63
N ILE A 235 -1.03 11.92 2.71
CA ILE A 235 -1.16 13.25 3.35
C ILE A 235 -2.28 14.07 2.70
N ILE A 236 -2.35 14.13 1.38
CA ILE A 236 -3.38 14.88 0.64
C ILE A 236 -4.76 14.30 0.92
N ALA A 237 -4.90 12.97 0.93
CA ALA A 237 -6.16 12.28 1.14
C ALA A 237 -6.76 12.56 2.52
N TYR A 238 -5.95 12.46 3.58
CA TYR A 238 -6.47 12.66 4.93
C TYR A 238 -6.80 14.14 5.21
N LEU A 239 -6.01 15.11 4.74
CA LEU A 239 -6.26 16.54 4.95
C LEU A 239 -7.66 16.98 4.45
N GLY A 240 -8.06 16.49 3.27
CA GLY A 240 -9.36 16.82 2.69
C GLY A 240 -10.52 16.12 3.40
N LYS A 241 -10.39 14.83 3.65
CA LYS A 241 -11.47 13.97 4.11
C LYS A 241 -11.74 14.11 5.60
N ASP A 242 -10.70 14.21 6.41
CA ASP A 242 -10.83 14.38 7.87
C ASP A 242 -11.53 15.69 8.22
N ARG A 243 -11.31 16.75 7.41
CA ARG A 243 -12.06 18.00 7.57
C ARG A 243 -13.56 17.81 7.31
N GLN A 244 -13.94 17.06 6.29
CA GLN A 244 -15.34 16.78 6.01
C GLN A 244 -15.98 15.97 7.12
N ASP A 245 -15.29 14.95 7.61
CA ASP A 245 -15.78 14.09 8.69
C ASP A 245 -15.88 14.85 10.02
N ALA A 246 -14.95 15.76 10.32
CA ALA A 246 -15.02 16.63 11.47
C ALA A 246 -16.27 17.54 11.48
N LEU A 247 -16.63 18.09 10.30
CA LEU A 247 -17.84 18.86 10.12
C LEU A 247 -19.10 18.01 10.34
N LYS A 248 -19.13 16.78 9.80
CA LYS A 248 -20.23 15.82 10.02
C LYS A 248 -20.35 15.43 11.49
N ALA A 249 -19.21 15.27 12.17
CA ALA A 249 -19.14 15.00 13.60
C ALA A 249 -19.50 16.24 14.47
N LYS A 250 -19.84 17.38 13.85
CA LYS A 250 -20.17 18.66 14.52
C LYS A 250 -19.06 19.15 15.46
N LEU A 251 -17.82 18.83 15.17
CA LEU A 251 -16.67 19.32 15.92
C LEU A 251 -16.32 20.73 15.47
N LYS A 252 -16.18 21.65 16.44
CA LYS A 252 -15.68 23.01 16.19
C LYS A 252 -14.16 22.96 16.02
N ILE A 253 -13.68 22.65 14.83
CA ILE A 253 -12.25 22.70 14.52
C ILE A 253 -11.95 24.05 13.89
N GLN A 254 -11.12 24.87 14.55
CA GLN A 254 -10.54 26.05 13.94
C GLN A 254 -9.36 25.59 13.06
N TYR A 255 -9.59 25.53 11.76
CA TYR A 255 -8.50 25.36 10.81
C TYR A 255 -7.81 26.69 10.62
N GLN A 256 -6.56 26.80 11.05
CA GLN A 256 -5.72 27.88 10.55
C GLN A 256 -5.41 27.55 9.06
N PRO A 257 -5.63 28.50 8.13
CA PRO A 257 -5.21 28.31 6.76
C PRO A 257 -3.69 28.17 6.77
N ASN A 258 -3.19 26.95 6.56
CA ASN A 258 -1.78 26.75 6.33
C ASN A 258 -1.41 27.51 5.07
N ARG A 259 -0.47 28.42 5.20
CA ARG A 259 0.23 28.99 4.05
C ARG A 259 1.02 27.83 3.40
N LEU A 260 0.53 27.35 2.26
CA LEU A 260 1.32 26.56 1.33
C LEU A 260 2.37 27.47 0.71
#